data_988ad64f3d994d8fdc201423255ee941
#
_entry.id   988ad64f3d994d8fdc201423255ee941
#
_cell.length_a   1.000
_cell.length_b   1.000
_cell.length_c   1.000
_cell.angle_alpha   90.00
_cell.angle_beta   90.00
_cell.angle_gamma   90.00
#
_symmetry.space_group_name_H-M   'P 1'
#
loop_
_entity.id
_entity.type
_entity.pdbx_description
1 polymer ?
#
loop_
_entity_poly.entity_id
_entity_poly.type
_entity_poly.pdbx_seq_one_letter_code
_entity_poly.pdbx_strand_id
1 'polypeptide(L)'
;MGRLLLTARAEREIRATLRFTASRWGAMQAASYRALISDALAELLTDPRTPRSRDRDEIRPGVRTLPIARAGRPARHLVVYRISDAGDIEVLRFLHDSMDLRRHLGASGS
;
A
#
# COMPACT_ATOMS: atom_id res chain seq x y z
N MET A 1 0.25 7.21 19.85
CA MET A 1 -0.37 6.39 18.83
C MET A 1 -0.48 7.19 17.54
N GLY A 2 -0.04 6.62 16.44
CA GLY A 2 0.01 7.34 15.19
C GLY A 2 -1.31 7.36 14.45
N ARG A 3 -1.41 8.25 13.48
CA ARG A 3 -2.54 8.33 12.56
C ARG A 3 -2.14 7.71 11.23
N LEU A 4 -3.13 7.35 10.44
CA LEU A 4 -2.92 6.89 9.07
C LEU A 4 -3.26 8.03 8.12
N LEU A 5 -2.30 8.41 7.29
CA LEU A 5 -2.45 9.49 6.33
C LEU A 5 -2.16 8.94 4.94
N LEU A 6 -3.02 9.25 3.97
CA LEU A 6 -2.78 8.85 2.59
C LEU A 6 -2.47 10.09 1.76
N THR A 7 -1.42 9.99 0.94
CA THR A 7 -1.15 11.05 -0.01
C THR A 7 -2.28 11.09 -1.05
N ALA A 8 -2.46 12.22 -1.69
CA ALA A 8 -3.43 12.34 -2.78
C ALA A 8 -3.13 11.32 -3.88
N ARG A 9 -1.86 11.06 -4.14
CA ARG A 9 -1.45 10.08 -5.14
C ARG A 9 -1.87 8.67 -4.76
N ALA A 10 -1.62 8.28 -3.50
CA ALA A 10 -2.04 6.96 -3.03
C ALA A 10 -3.55 6.79 -3.12
N GLU A 11 -4.31 7.82 -2.74
CA GLU A 11 -5.76 7.78 -2.86
C GLU A 11 -6.21 7.58 -4.29
N ARG A 12 -5.60 8.31 -5.22
CA ARG A 12 -5.95 8.16 -6.65
C ARG A 12 -5.63 6.76 -7.15
N GLU A 13 -4.50 6.21 -6.73
CA GLU A 13 -4.08 4.87 -7.15
C GLU A 13 -5.04 3.81 -6.61
N ILE A 14 -5.47 3.93 -5.37
CA ILE A 14 -6.44 3.01 -4.78
C ILE A 14 -7.77 3.11 -5.54
N ARG A 15 -8.28 4.31 -5.76
CA ARG A 15 -9.54 4.51 -6.48
C ARG A 15 -9.46 3.96 -7.90
N ALA A 16 -8.35 4.21 -8.59
CA ALA A 16 -8.18 3.71 -9.95
C ALA A 16 -8.17 2.18 -9.98
N THR A 17 -7.50 1.55 -9.02
CA THR A 17 -7.47 0.10 -8.91
C THR A 17 -8.86 -0.46 -8.70
N LEU A 18 -9.65 0.16 -7.81
CA LEU A 18 -11.00 -0.32 -7.52
C LEU A 18 -11.94 -0.12 -8.70
N ARG A 19 -11.82 1.00 -9.42
CA ARG A 19 -12.60 1.20 -10.65
C ARG A 19 -12.26 0.15 -11.71
N PHE A 20 -10.98 -0.12 -11.89
CA PHE A 20 -10.54 -1.13 -12.82
C PHE A 20 -11.10 -2.51 -12.43
N THR A 21 -11.01 -2.85 -11.15
CA THR A 21 -11.49 -4.13 -10.65
C THR A 21 -13.00 -4.27 -10.87
N ALA A 22 -13.76 -3.21 -10.58
CA ALA A 22 -15.21 -3.23 -10.77
C ALA A 22 -15.56 -3.37 -12.24
N SER A 23 -14.86 -2.66 -13.11
CA SER A 23 -15.10 -2.70 -14.54
C SER A 23 -14.78 -4.07 -15.13
N ARG A 24 -13.71 -4.69 -14.67
CA ARG A 24 -13.23 -5.95 -15.23
C ARG A 24 -13.88 -7.16 -14.59
N TRP A 25 -14.12 -7.13 -13.28
CA TRP A 25 -14.52 -8.30 -12.50
C TRP A 25 -15.83 -8.12 -11.73
N GLY A 26 -16.40 -6.93 -11.75
CA GLY A 26 -17.68 -6.65 -11.12
C GLY A 26 -17.59 -6.03 -9.74
N ALA A 27 -18.74 -5.54 -9.27
CA ALA A 27 -18.81 -4.79 -8.02
C ALA A 27 -18.46 -5.64 -6.80
N MET A 28 -18.81 -6.92 -6.79
CA MET A 28 -18.51 -7.79 -5.66
C MET A 28 -17.01 -8.00 -5.51
N GLN A 29 -16.33 -8.17 -6.63
CA GLN A 29 -14.88 -8.34 -6.62
C GLN A 29 -14.19 -7.07 -6.16
N ALA A 30 -14.69 -5.92 -6.59
CA ALA A 30 -14.17 -4.63 -6.14
C ALA A 30 -14.38 -4.44 -4.63
N ALA A 31 -15.54 -4.84 -4.11
CA ALA A 31 -15.80 -4.76 -2.67
C ALA A 31 -14.86 -5.67 -1.88
N SER A 32 -14.60 -6.87 -2.40
CA SER A 32 -13.67 -7.81 -1.78
C SER A 32 -12.25 -7.24 -1.76
N TYR A 33 -11.84 -6.61 -2.85
CA TYR A 33 -10.51 -6.01 -2.93
C TYR A 33 -10.39 -4.81 -2.00
N ARG A 34 -11.46 -4.02 -1.91
CA ARG A 34 -11.52 -2.90 -0.96
C ARG A 34 -11.32 -3.37 0.47
N ALA A 35 -11.94 -4.50 0.83
CA ALA A 35 -11.79 -5.08 2.17
C ALA A 35 -10.33 -5.47 2.44
N LEU A 36 -9.66 -6.06 1.44
CA LEU A 36 -8.24 -6.40 1.58
C LEU A 36 -7.39 -5.15 1.82
N ILE A 37 -7.65 -4.08 1.10
CA ILE A 37 -6.92 -2.82 1.28
C ILE A 37 -7.16 -2.28 2.69
N SER A 38 -8.41 -2.27 3.12
CA SER A 38 -8.75 -1.78 4.47
C SER A 38 -8.07 -2.59 5.55
N ASP A 39 -8.04 -3.92 5.39
CA ASP A 39 -7.38 -4.80 6.36
C ASP A 39 -5.88 -4.52 6.43
N ALA A 40 -5.24 -4.28 5.29
CA ALA A 40 -3.82 -3.96 5.25
C ALA A 40 -3.54 -2.62 5.98
N LEU A 41 -4.35 -1.62 5.74
CA LEU A 41 -4.18 -0.33 6.39
C LEU A 41 -4.41 -0.44 7.90
N ALA A 42 -5.40 -1.22 8.31
CA ALA A 42 -5.65 -1.47 9.73
C ALA A 42 -4.47 -2.20 10.39
N GLU A 43 -3.86 -3.12 9.67
CA GLU A 43 -2.68 -3.83 10.18
C GLU A 43 -1.54 -2.85 10.44
N LEU A 44 -1.33 -1.89 9.55
CA LEU A 44 -0.28 -0.89 9.74
C LEU A 44 -0.54 0.00 10.95
N LEU A 45 -1.80 0.31 11.23
CA LEU A 45 -2.14 1.09 12.43
C LEU A 45 -1.86 0.32 13.70
N THR A 46 -2.03 -1.01 13.67
CA THR A 46 -1.78 -1.86 14.83
C THR A 46 -0.28 -2.09 15.01
N ASP A 47 0.44 -2.35 13.92
CA ASP A 47 1.87 -2.64 13.96
C ASP A 47 2.52 -2.15 12.67
N PRO A 48 3.08 -0.92 12.68
CA PRO A 48 3.70 -0.36 11.47
C PRO A 48 4.87 -1.18 10.94
N ARG A 49 5.47 -2.01 11.78
CA ARG A 49 6.59 -2.88 11.38
C ARG A 49 6.17 -4.35 11.40
N THR A 50 4.91 -4.60 11.08
CA THR A 50 4.38 -5.97 11.02
C THR A 50 5.35 -6.90 10.26
N PRO A 51 5.48 -8.17 10.69
CA PRO A 51 6.38 -9.11 10.00
C PRO A 51 6.08 -9.28 8.52
N ARG A 52 4.86 -8.98 8.07
CA ARG A 52 4.49 -9.06 6.65
C ARG A 52 5.05 -7.90 5.84
N SER A 53 5.46 -6.81 6.50
CA SER A 53 6.05 -5.67 5.81
C SER A 53 7.54 -5.88 5.61
N ARG A 54 8.10 -5.14 4.66
CA ARG A 54 9.51 -5.20 4.34
C ARG A 54 10.12 -3.81 4.30
N ASP A 55 11.31 -3.69 4.89
CA ASP A 55 12.14 -2.52 4.77
C ASP A 55 12.63 -2.41 3.34
N ARG A 56 12.61 -1.21 2.80
CA ARG A 56 13.09 -0.93 1.43
C ARG A 56 14.12 0.18 1.42
N ASP A 57 14.97 0.24 2.46
CA ASP A 57 16.01 1.26 2.55
C ASP A 57 16.96 1.21 1.36
N GLU A 58 17.15 0.04 0.75
CA GLU A 58 18.01 -0.09 -0.42
C GLU A 58 17.46 0.69 -1.63
N ILE A 59 16.15 0.99 -1.64
CA ILE A 59 15.53 1.78 -2.71
C ILE A 59 15.43 3.23 -2.28
N ARG A 60 14.92 3.47 -1.07
CA ARG A 60 14.77 4.81 -0.52
C ARG A 60 14.71 4.72 0.99
N PRO A 61 15.58 5.47 1.70
CA PRO A 61 15.62 5.37 3.16
C PRO A 61 14.26 5.66 3.80
N GLY A 62 13.90 4.81 4.76
CA GLY A 62 12.68 4.98 5.53
C GLY A 62 11.42 4.42 4.87
N VAL A 63 11.51 3.96 3.64
CA VAL A 63 10.34 3.42 2.94
C VAL A 63 10.17 1.94 3.23
N ARG A 64 8.93 1.53 3.42
CA ARG A 64 8.55 0.14 3.67
C ARG A 64 7.41 -0.24 2.74
N THR A 65 7.24 -1.53 2.51
CA THR A 65 6.14 -2.04 1.70
C THR A 65 5.38 -3.13 2.46
N LEU A 66 4.06 -3.17 2.24
CA LEU A 66 3.19 -4.21 2.79
C LEU A 66 2.30 -4.75 1.67
N PRO A 67 2.44 -6.03 1.30
CA PRO A 67 1.51 -6.66 0.35
C PRO A 67 0.11 -6.72 0.98
N ILE A 68 -0.92 -6.48 0.19
CA ILE A 68 -2.28 -6.59 0.71
C ILE A 68 -2.80 -8.02 0.69
N ALA A 69 -2.13 -8.92 -0.01
CA ALA A 69 -2.51 -10.33 -0.05
C ALA A 69 -2.52 -10.92 1.36
N ARG A 70 -3.46 -11.84 1.60
CA ARG A 70 -3.56 -12.57 2.87
C ARG A 70 -3.76 -14.04 2.57
N ALA A 71 -3.60 -14.89 3.59
CA ALA A 71 -3.79 -16.33 3.44
C ALA A 71 -5.16 -16.60 2.81
N GLY A 72 -5.19 -17.36 1.71
CA GLY A 72 -6.42 -17.69 1.01
C GLY A 72 -7.03 -16.55 0.19
N ARG A 73 -6.40 -15.37 0.17
CA ARG A 73 -6.90 -14.20 -0.57
C ARG A 73 -5.74 -13.55 -1.33
N PRO A 74 -5.43 -14.08 -2.52
CA PRO A 74 -4.32 -13.54 -3.32
C PRO A 74 -4.60 -12.12 -3.82
N ALA A 75 -3.55 -11.34 -3.95
CA ALA A 75 -3.62 -9.99 -4.49
C ALA A 75 -2.26 -9.60 -5.04
N ARG A 76 -2.25 -8.65 -5.96
CA ARG A 76 -1.04 -8.25 -6.68
C ARG A 76 -0.63 -6.81 -6.38
N HIS A 77 -1.19 -6.20 -5.34
CA HIS A 77 -0.85 -4.82 -4.98
C HIS A 77 -0.18 -4.76 -3.63
N LEU A 78 0.57 -3.68 -3.43
CA LEU A 78 1.20 -3.44 -2.15
C LEU A 78 1.10 -1.96 -1.78
N VAL A 79 1.11 -1.72 -0.47
CA VAL A 79 1.11 -0.39 0.12
C VAL A 79 2.55 0.03 0.32
N VAL A 80 2.91 1.21 -0.19
CA VAL A 80 4.22 1.80 0.04
C VAL A 80 4.04 2.92 1.06
N TYR A 81 4.77 2.86 2.16
CA TYR A 81 4.55 3.78 3.27
C TYR A 81 5.84 4.10 4.01
N ARG A 82 5.75 5.06 4.89
CA ARG A 82 6.83 5.37 5.84
C ARG A 82 6.22 5.70 7.19
N ILE A 83 7.04 5.60 8.22
CA ILE A 83 6.63 5.97 9.58
C ILE A 83 7.31 7.28 9.88
N SER A 84 6.52 8.32 10.21
CA SER A 84 7.06 9.63 10.54
C SER A 84 7.67 9.63 11.94
N ASP A 85 8.44 10.67 12.26
CA ASP A 85 9.03 10.81 13.60
C ASP A 85 7.95 10.85 14.68
N ALA A 86 6.78 11.36 14.35
CA ALA A 86 5.65 11.40 15.28
C ALA A 86 4.93 10.07 15.42
N GLY A 87 5.32 9.06 14.64
CA GLY A 87 4.68 7.74 14.66
C GLY A 87 3.49 7.61 13.75
N ASP A 88 3.24 8.60 12.89
CA ASP A 88 2.18 8.50 11.89
C ASP A 88 2.60 7.60 10.75
N ILE A 89 1.65 6.87 10.19
CA ILE A 89 1.87 6.07 8.99
C ILE A 89 1.45 6.90 7.78
N GLU A 90 2.41 7.19 6.91
CA GLU A 90 2.16 7.96 5.70
C GLU A 90 2.17 7.00 4.52
N VAL A 91 1.01 6.75 3.94
CA VAL A 91 0.89 5.89 2.75
C VAL A 91 1.22 6.75 1.54
N LEU A 92 2.35 6.43 0.90
CA LEU A 92 2.91 7.23 -0.18
C LEU A 92 2.37 6.80 -1.54
N ARG A 93 2.26 5.50 -1.75
CA ARG A 93 1.85 4.93 -3.04
C ARG A 93 1.07 3.65 -2.82
N PHE A 94 0.29 3.27 -3.83
CA PHE A 94 -0.37 1.97 -3.89
C PHE A 94 -0.06 1.40 -5.27
N LEU A 95 0.80 0.38 -5.32
CA LEU A 95 1.40 -0.08 -6.57
C LEU A 95 1.15 -1.56 -6.81
N HIS A 96 1.10 -1.94 -8.09
CA HIS A 96 1.07 -3.35 -8.48
C HIS A 96 2.46 -3.95 -8.25
N ASP A 97 2.54 -5.19 -7.79
CA ASP A 97 3.80 -5.82 -7.43
C ASP A 97 4.74 -6.07 -8.63
N SER A 98 4.21 -6.01 -9.85
CA SER A 98 5.04 -6.15 -11.05
C SER A 98 5.75 -4.86 -11.42
N MET A 99 5.40 -3.74 -10.77
CA MET A 99 6.05 -2.47 -11.08
C MET A 99 7.45 -2.43 -10.53
N ASP A 100 8.33 -1.75 -11.26
CA ASP A 100 9.70 -1.54 -10.81
C ASP A 100 9.71 -0.48 -9.72
N LEU A 101 9.89 -0.90 -8.47
CA LEU A 101 9.86 0.00 -7.34
C LEU A 101 10.97 1.05 -7.42
N ARG A 102 12.13 0.70 -7.97
CA ARG A 102 13.21 1.67 -8.10
C ARG A 102 12.82 2.81 -9.02
N ARG A 103 12.09 2.52 -10.10
CA ARG A 103 11.61 3.56 -11.00
C ARG A 103 10.58 4.45 -10.33
N HIS A 104 9.69 3.88 -9.54
CA HIS A 104 8.57 4.62 -8.94
C HIS A 104 8.95 5.32 -7.65
N LEU A 105 9.96 4.81 -6.93
CA LEU A 105 10.38 5.35 -5.64
C LEU A 105 11.82 5.83 -5.67
N GLY A 106 12.43 5.82 -6.83
CA GLY A 106 13.84 6.00 -7.00
C GLY A 106 14.39 7.24 -6.35
N ALA A 107 15.70 7.16 -6.14
CA ALA A 107 16.45 8.14 -5.39
C ALA A 107 16.29 9.55 -5.93
N SER A 108 16.09 9.69 -7.20
CA SER A 108 15.91 11.02 -7.73
C SER A 108 14.75 11.73 -7.07
N GLY A 109 14.00 11.00 -6.30
CA GLY A 109 12.81 11.61 -5.75
C GLY A 109 12.08 12.25 -6.89
N SER A 110 12.58 12.05 -7.95
CA SER A 110 12.03 12.59 -9.15
C SER A 110 11.01 11.66 -9.65
#